data_2a767fcb0818a7fafd548a1d7658f42f
#
_entry.id   2a767fcb0818a7fafd548a1d7658f42f
#
_cell.length_a   1.000
_cell.length_b   1.000
_cell.length_c   1.000
_cell.angle_alpha   90.00
_cell.angle_beta   90.00
_cell.angle_gamma   90.00
#
_symmetry.space_group_name_H-M   'P 1'
#
loop_
_entity.id
_entity.type
_entity.pdbx_description
1 polymer ?
#
loop_
_entity_poly.entity_id
_entity_poly.type
_entity_poly.pdbx_seq_one_letter_code
_entity_poly.pdbx_strand_id
1 'polypeptide(L)'
;MKNIAVLGCTGSIGRQTLDVIRANPDKFRAAVLCAGRDADAMLKAAEEFRPDYIAMADEAAADKLRQRGIKAKIAGGEQAVLEAAAYEGADIIVNGISGFSGMKPLLAALEAGKTVALANKESIVCAHDLVNAALKKGGAIIPVDSEQSAIFQCMAAGNHGEIQRLILTASGGPFREYTKEQLKTVTPEQAGHHPTWKMGRKITIDSASFFNKGLEIMEASYLFGIPGERISVLVHPESIVHSMVEYTDGCNMAQLSRPDMRLAIQYALTYPERTPGEFGRLRLEDMGKISFYAPDTDKFPAIPMAYEALREGRNLPIVYNGANEAAVDMFIRGKIRFDEIADVVGYAMSRADRGNILSLEDIIKTDRQARRLAFEKGNA
;
A
#
# COMPACT_ATOMS: atom_id res chain seq x y z
N MET A 1 10.81 12.39 21.96
CA MET A 1 9.46 12.21 21.36
C MET A 1 9.60 12.51 19.87
N LYS A 2 9.18 11.58 18.99
CA LYS A 2 9.25 11.78 17.54
C LYS A 2 8.00 12.51 17.03
N ASN A 3 8.19 13.47 16.14
CA ASN A 3 7.14 14.18 15.43
C ASN A 3 6.75 13.40 14.16
N ILE A 4 5.50 13.06 14.04
CA ILE A 4 4.98 12.26 12.93
C ILE A 4 4.11 13.12 12.01
N ALA A 5 4.37 13.08 10.71
CA ALA A 5 3.44 13.56 9.70
C ALA A 5 2.58 12.40 9.20
N VAL A 6 1.26 12.53 9.27
CA VAL A 6 0.32 11.47 8.87
C VAL A 6 -0.39 11.90 7.59
N LEU A 7 0.09 11.40 6.45
CA LEU A 7 -0.53 11.63 5.15
C LEU A 7 -1.67 10.62 4.92
N GLY A 8 -2.87 11.12 4.64
CA GLY A 8 -4.08 10.31 4.56
C GLY A 8 -4.68 9.99 5.93
N CYS A 9 -4.60 10.90 6.90
CA CYS A 9 -4.97 10.68 8.31
C CYS A 9 -6.44 10.29 8.52
N THR A 10 -7.35 10.61 7.60
CA THR A 10 -8.77 10.20 7.66
C THR A 10 -9.03 8.83 7.01
N GLY A 11 -8.04 8.25 6.34
CA GLY A 11 -8.09 6.92 5.74
C GLY A 11 -7.86 5.78 6.75
N SER A 12 -7.91 4.54 6.28
CA SER A 12 -7.74 3.35 7.13
C SER A 12 -6.39 3.32 7.84
N ILE A 13 -5.29 3.47 7.10
CA ILE A 13 -3.92 3.48 7.67
C ILE A 13 -3.71 4.71 8.54
N GLY A 14 -4.17 5.89 8.09
CA GLY A 14 -3.99 7.11 8.86
C GLY A 14 -4.68 7.06 10.21
N ARG A 15 -5.93 6.58 10.30
CA ARG A 15 -6.63 6.40 11.58
C ARG A 15 -5.90 5.42 12.50
N GLN A 16 -5.43 4.28 11.97
CA GLN A 16 -4.65 3.32 12.75
C GLN A 16 -3.29 3.88 13.19
N THR A 17 -2.69 4.76 12.38
CA THR A 17 -1.50 5.52 12.79
C THR A 17 -1.81 6.44 13.97
N LEU A 18 -2.92 7.14 13.92
CA LEU A 18 -3.36 7.99 15.04
C LEU A 18 -3.66 7.16 16.31
N ASP A 19 -4.20 5.93 16.15
CA ASP A 19 -4.36 5.02 17.29
C ASP A 19 -3.02 4.63 17.91
N VAL A 20 -1.99 4.37 17.10
CA VAL A 20 -0.63 4.07 17.57
C VAL A 20 -0.02 5.29 18.30
N ILE A 21 -0.20 6.48 17.76
CA ILE A 21 0.28 7.72 18.40
C ILE A 21 -0.43 7.93 19.75
N ARG A 22 -1.75 7.74 19.81
CA ARG A 22 -2.57 7.86 21.01
C ARG A 22 -2.16 6.88 22.11
N ALA A 23 -1.80 5.64 21.72
CA ALA A 23 -1.32 4.61 22.64
C ALA A 23 0.11 4.83 23.14
N ASN A 24 0.89 5.73 22.52
CA ASN A 24 2.29 6.00 22.87
C ASN A 24 2.58 7.52 22.96
N PRO A 25 1.88 8.27 23.84
CA PRO A 25 1.96 9.74 23.89
C PRO A 25 3.31 10.27 24.38
N ASP A 26 4.08 9.45 25.06
CA ASP A 26 5.44 9.72 25.51
C ASP A 26 6.49 9.60 24.38
N LYS A 27 6.16 8.87 23.31
CA LYS A 27 7.07 8.58 22.20
C LYS A 27 6.75 9.37 20.95
N PHE A 28 5.46 9.61 20.65
CA PHE A 28 5.01 10.16 19.40
C PHE A 28 4.08 11.36 19.57
N ARG A 29 4.19 12.30 18.64
CA ARG A 29 3.27 13.42 18.45
C ARG A 29 2.88 13.53 16.98
N ALA A 30 1.60 13.71 16.70
CA ALA A 30 1.13 14.02 15.35
C ALA A 30 1.38 15.51 15.05
N ALA A 31 2.53 15.84 14.48
CA ALA A 31 2.91 17.22 14.17
C ALA A 31 2.23 17.73 12.90
N VAL A 32 1.95 16.84 11.94
CA VAL A 32 1.30 17.16 10.66
C VAL A 32 0.17 16.18 10.40
N LEU A 33 -1.00 16.72 10.04
CA LEU A 33 -2.13 15.94 9.54
C LEU A 33 -2.46 16.34 8.10
N CYS A 34 -2.56 15.34 7.22
CA CYS A 34 -2.93 15.57 5.83
C CYS A 34 -4.09 14.66 5.44
N ALA A 35 -5.10 15.22 4.74
CA ALA A 35 -6.25 14.46 4.23
C ALA A 35 -6.73 14.99 2.88
N GLY A 36 -7.66 14.26 2.24
CA GLY A 36 -8.27 14.63 0.98
C GLY A 36 -9.26 15.80 1.14
N ARG A 37 -10.55 15.46 1.38
CA ARG A 37 -11.66 16.41 1.42
C ARG A 37 -12.55 16.33 2.67
N ASP A 38 -12.32 15.37 3.54
CA ASP A 38 -13.12 15.14 4.75
C ASP A 38 -12.70 16.12 5.86
N ALA A 39 -13.27 17.33 5.80
CA ALA A 39 -12.99 18.40 6.78
C ALA A 39 -13.51 18.05 8.18
N ASP A 40 -14.63 17.32 8.30
CA ASP A 40 -15.21 16.99 9.60
C ASP A 40 -14.38 15.93 10.34
N ALA A 41 -13.87 14.93 9.63
CA ALA A 41 -12.93 13.95 10.22
C ALA A 41 -11.59 14.63 10.56
N MET A 42 -11.10 15.55 9.71
CA MET A 42 -9.88 16.32 10.00
C MET A 42 -10.05 17.21 11.23
N LEU A 43 -11.20 17.89 11.39
CA LEU A 43 -11.48 18.73 12.56
C LEU A 43 -11.34 17.92 13.85
N LYS A 44 -11.98 16.77 13.93
CA LYS A 44 -11.90 15.88 15.11
C LYS A 44 -10.47 15.46 15.41
N ALA A 45 -9.70 15.09 14.38
CA ALA A 45 -8.30 14.71 14.55
C ALA A 45 -7.46 15.94 15.00
N ALA A 46 -7.71 17.12 14.45
CA ALA A 46 -6.98 18.32 14.82
C ALA A 46 -7.25 18.78 16.26
N GLU A 47 -8.49 18.67 16.73
CA GLU A 47 -8.86 18.96 18.13
C GLU A 47 -8.17 18.02 19.12
N GLU A 48 -8.07 16.73 18.77
CA GLU A 48 -7.43 15.73 19.62
C GLU A 48 -5.90 15.85 19.63
N PHE A 49 -5.29 15.84 18.42
CA PHE A 49 -3.83 15.73 18.28
C PHE A 49 -3.08 17.07 18.24
N ARG A 50 -3.78 18.19 18.03
CA ARG A 50 -3.23 19.57 18.01
C ARG A 50 -1.96 19.66 17.15
N PRO A 51 -2.05 19.39 15.84
CA PRO A 51 -0.90 19.45 14.94
C PRO A 51 -0.41 20.89 14.76
N ASP A 52 0.83 21.03 14.30
CA ASP A 52 1.39 22.32 13.89
C ASP A 52 0.92 22.71 12.49
N TYR A 53 0.73 21.72 11.61
CA TYR A 53 0.36 21.91 10.22
C TYR A 53 -0.75 20.95 9.79
N ILE A 54 -1.74 21.50 9.07
CA ILE A 54 -2.83 20.74 8.45
C ILE A 54 -2.83 21.01 6.96
N ALA A 55 -2.77 19.93 6.17
CA ALA A 55 -2.90 19.98 4.72
C ALA A 55 -4.18 19.28 4.25
N MET A 56 -4.99 19.97 3.44
CA MET A 56 -6.12 19.36 2.74
C MET A 56 -5.84 19.38 1.24
N ALA A 57 -6.01 18.24 0.56
CA ALA A 57 -5.86 18.21 -0.89
C ALA A 57 -6.96 19.04 -1.60
N ASP A 58 -8.11 19.21 -0.96
CA ASP A 58 -9.22 20.02 -1.42
C ASP A 58 -9.18 21.41 -0.74
N GLU A 59 -9.10 22.46 -1.53
CA GLU A 59 -9.02 23.86 -1.04
C GLU A 59 -10.29 24.27 -0.28
N ALA A 60 -11.47 23.87 -0.76
CA ALA A 60 -12.72 24.19 -0.09
C ALA A 60 -12.84 23.51 1.29
N ALA A 61 -12.25 22.34 1.45
CA ALA A 61 -12.16 21.68 2.74
C ALA A 61 -11.18 22.40 3.68
N ALA A 62 -10.06 22.93 3.17
CA ALA A 62 -9.13 23.75 3.95
C ALA A 62 -9.81 25.05 4.44
N ASP A 63 -10.58 25.72 3.57
CA ASP A 63 -11.32 26.93 3.93
C ASP A 63 -12.34 26.70 5.05
N LYS A 64 -13.06 25.56 5.01
CA LYS A 64 -13.96 25.17 6.10
C LYS A 64 -13.23 25.04 7.44
N LEU A 65 -12.01 24.48 7.44
CA LEU A 65 -11.22 24.31 8.66
C LEU A 65 -10.67 25.66 9.18
N ARG A 66 -10.24 26.56 8.30
CA ARG A 66 -9.79 27.93 8.66
C ARG A 66 -10.87 28.68 9.45
N GLN A 67 -12.15 28.49 9.09
CA GLN A 67 -13.30 29.12 9.75
C GLN A 67 -13.59 28.55 11.15
N ARG A 68 -12.99 27.39 11.53
CA ARG A 68 -13.21 26.71 12.83
C ARG A 68 -12.28 27.16 13.95
N GLY A 69 -11.36 28.08 13.70
CA GLY A 69 -10.47 28.64 14.73
C GLY A 69 -9.42 27.67 15.27
N ILE A 70 -9.02 26.66 14.50
CA ILE A 70 -7.98 25.70 14.88
C ILE A 70 -6.64 26.43 14.94
N LYS A 71 -5.88 26.14 16.03
CA LYS A 71 -4.54 26.70 16.25
C LYS A 71 -3.48 25.89 15.48
N ALA A 72 -3.58 25.84 14.15
CA ALA A 72 -2.60 25.21 13.29
C ALA A 72 -2.45 26.02 12.00
N LYS A 73 -1.31 25.94 11.33
CA LYS A 73 -1.20 26.45 9.95
C LYS A 73 -2.03 25.51 9.06
N ILE A 74 -3.03 26.05 8.35
CA ILE A 74 -3.91 25.29 7.46
C ILE A 74 -3.66 25.71 6.02
N ALA A 75 -3.35 24.75 5.15
CA ALA A 75 -3.18 24.96 3.72
C ALA A 75 -4.00 23.94 2.90
N GLY A 76 -4.37 24.35 1.67
CA GLY A 76 -5.13 23.52 0.74
C GLY A 76 -4.40 23.32 -0.58
N GLY A 77 -4.90 22.38 -1.39
CA GLY A 77 -4.37 22.06 -2.71
C GLY A 77 -3.20 21.07 -2.69
N GLU A 78 -2.75 20.71 -3.90
CA GLU A 78 -1.67 19.73 -4.10
C GLU A 78 -0.37 20.17 -3.42
N GLN A 79 -0.01 21.45 -3.54
CA GLN A 79 1.21 21.99 -2.96
C GLN A 79 1.24 21.84 -1.43
N ALA A 80 0.12 22.03 -0.76
CA ALA A 80 0.01 21.82 0.68
C ALA A 80 0.30 20.36 1.10
N VAL A 81 -0.14 19.40 0.29
CA VAL A 81 0.16 17.97 0.52
C VAL A 81 1.65 17.69 0.37
N LEU A 82 2.31 18.29 -0.61
CA LEU A 82 3.77 18.13 -0.81
C LEU A 82 4.56 18.80 0.33
N GLU A 83 4.14 19.97 0.80
CA GLU A 83 4.72 20.63 1.98
C GLU A 83 4.55 19.77 3.24
N ALA A 84 3.38 19.14 3.43
CA ALA A 84 3.14 18.21 4.54
C ALA A 84 4.08 17.00 4.48
N ALA A 85 4.34 16.46 3.28
CA ALA A 85 5.25 15.34 3.08
C ALA A 85 6.72 15.69 3.31
N ALA A 86 7.12 16.94 3.05
CA ALA A 86 8.47 17.44 3.25
C ALA A 86 8.63 18.30 4.52
N TYR A 87 7.66 18.25 5.44
CA TYR A 87 7.64 19.14 6.61
C TYR A 87 8.90 18.99 7.45
N GLU A 88 9.63 20.09 7.64
CA GLU A 88 10.95 20.09 8.31
C GLU A 88 10.88 19.53 9.73
N GLY A 89 9.86 19.92 10.49
CA GLY A 89 9.65 19.52 11.88
C GLY A 89 9.17 18.08 12.09
N ALA A 90 8.98 17.28 11.01
CA ALA A 90 8.60 15.87 11.14
C ALA A 90 9.83 14.95 11.06
N ASP A 91 9.93 14.01 11.98
CA ASP A 91 10.99 12.98 12.02
C ASP A 91 10.64 11.80 11.10
N ILE A 92 9.37 11.42 11.05
CA ILE A 92 8.87 10.32 10.22
C ILE A 92 7.59 10.76 9.49
N ILE A 93 7.53 10.44 8.20
CA ILE A 93 6.33 10.64 7.38
C ILE A 93 5.62 9.31 7.19
N VAL A 94 4.38 9.18 7.63
CA VAL A 94 3.54 8.01 7.31
C VAL A 94 2.79 8.30 6.03
N ASN A 95 3.09 7.60 4.95
CA ASN A 95 2.37 7.74 3.69
C ASN A 95 1.26 6.67 3.58
N GLY A 96 0.06 7.04 4.02
CA GLY A 96 -1.17 6.24 3.93
C GLY A 96 -2.16 6.74 2.86
N ILE A 97 -1.71 7.56 1.90
CA ILE A 97 -2.53 7.99 0.77
C ILE A 97 -2.69 6.82 -0.18
N SER A 98 -3.93 6.48 -0.57
CA SER A 98 -4.22 5.33 -1.43
C SER A 98 -3.97 5.62 -2.91
N GLY A 99 -3.52 4.60 -3.65
CA GLY A 99 -3.39 4.61 -5.10
C GLY A 99 -2.29 5.53 -5.61
N PHE A 100 -2.35 5.86 -6.88
CA PHE A 100 -1.36 6.66 -7.61
C PHE A 100 -1.07 8.04 -6.96
N SER A 101 -2.05 8.61 -6.23
CA SER A 101 -1.93 9.94 -5.60
C SER A 101 -0.86 10.01 -4.49
N GLY A 102 -0.45 8.89 -3.91
CA GLY A 102 0.60 8.83 -2.88
C GLY A 102 2.01 9.01 -3.40
N MET A 103 2.23 8.94 -4.72
CA MET A 103 3.54 8.93 -5.35
C MET A 103 4.28 10.28 -5.22
N LYS A 104 3.64 11.39 -5.58
CA LYS A 104 4.28 12.72 -5.48
C LYS A 104 4.67 13.07 -4.04
N PRO A 105 3.79 12.85 -3.02
CA PRO A 105 4.18 13.01 -1.62
C PRO A 105 5.33 12.11 -1.18
N LEU A 106 5.40 10.86 -1.65
CA LEU A 106 6.56 9.98 -1.37
C LEU A 106 7.85 10.59 -1.90
N LEU A 107 7.87 11.00 -3.18
CA LEU A 107 9.06 11.59 -3.79
C LEU A 107 9.48 12.88 -3.05
N ALA A 108 8.54 13.76 -2.71
CA ALA A 108 8.81 15.00 -1.97
C ALA A 108 9.42 14.72 -0.59
N ALA A 109 8.90 13.72 0.13
CA ALA A 109 9.45 13.31 1.43
C ALA A 109 10.89 12.78 1.31
N LEU A 110 11.13 11.87 0.35
CA LEU A 110 12.46 11.28 0.15
C LEU A 110 13.48 12.31 -0.35
N GLU A 111 13.07 13.21 -1.24
CA GLU A 111 13.94 14.32 -1.71
C GLU A 111 14.31 15.30 -0.59
N ALA A 112 13.44 15.45 0.41
CA ALA A 112 13.71 16.20 1.64
C ALA A 112 14.51 15.39 2.68
N GLY A 113 15.02 14.20 2.34
CA GLY A 113 15.82 13.36 3.23
C GLY A 113 15.04 12.72 4.38
N LYS A 114 13.70 12.62 4.27
CA LYS A 114 12.85 12.09 5.35
C LYS A 114 12.83 10.57 5.40
N THR A 115 12.62 10.03 6.60
CA THR A 115 12.22 8.63 6.79
C THR A 115 10.73 8.49 6.53
N VAL A 116 10.35 7.62 5.60
CA VAL A 116 8.96 7.37 5.23
C VAL A 116 8.53 5.99 5.70
N ALA A 117 7.55 5.94 6.60
CA ALA A 117 6.78 4.74 6.91
C ALA A 117 5.74 4.56 5.79
N LEU A 118 6.02 3.66 4.85
CA LEU A 118 5.31 3.57 3.58
C LEU A 118 4.25 2.47 3.60
N ALA A 119 2.99 2.84 3.45
CA ALA A 119 1.86 1.93 3.27
C ALA A 119 1.31 1.93 1.82
N ASN A 120 1.72 2.89 1.00
CA ASN A 120 1.27 3.04 -0.38
C ASN A 120 2.21 2.32 -1.35
N LYS A 121 1.84 1.10 -1.71
CA LYS A 121 2.61 0.24 -2.62
C LYS A 121 2.64 0.76 -4.06
N GLU A 122 1.57 1.40 -4.49
CA GLU A 122 1.43 1.93 -5.85
C GLU A 122 2.52 2.95 -6.18
N SER A 123 2.97 3.71 -5.18
CA SER A 123 4.07 4.68 -5.35
C SER A 123 5.39 4.01 -5.72
N ILE A 124 5.74 2.89 -5.07
CA ILE A 124 6.96 2.13 -5.39
C ILE A 124 6.82 1.48 -6.76
N VAL A 125 5.68 0.84 -7.03
CA VAL A 125 5.43 0.14 -8.30
C VAL A 125 5.50 1.11 -9.49
N CYS A 126 4.93 2.31 -9.34
CA CYS A 126 4.87 3.27 -10.44
C CYS A 126 6.13 4.13 -10.61
N ALA A 127 6.89 4.36 -9.53
CA ALA A 127 7.99 5.35 -9.55
C ALA A 127 9.34 4.78 -9.08
N HIS A 128 9.56 3.47 -9.20
CA HIS A 128 10.74 2.77 -8.68
C HIS A 128 12.07 3.50 -8.94
N ASP A 129 12.34 3.89 -10.21
CA ASP A 129 13.61 4.53 -10.56
C ASP A 129 13.76 5.92 -9.92
N LEU A 130 12.67 6.70 -9.87
CA LEU A 130 12.67 8.01 -9.22
C LEU A 130 12.78 7.88 -7.70
N VAL A 131 12.15 6.87 -7.10
CA VAL A 131 12.29 6.56 -5.68
C VAL A 131 13.73 6.20 -5.34
N ASN A 132 14.36 5.33 -6.13
CA ASN A 132 15.77 4.96 -5.95
C ASN A 132 16.69 6.16 -6.08
N ALA A 133 16.42 7.07 -7.02
CA ALA A 133 17.19 8.30 -7.16
C ALA A 133 17.01 9.23 -5.95
N ALA A 134 15.79 9.32 -5.40
CA ALA A 134 15.50 10.14 -4.22
C ALA A 134 16.12 9.55 -2.94
N LEU A 135 16.12 8.23 -2.77
CA LEU A 135 16.76 7.55 -1.63
C LEU A 135 18.25 7.86 -1.53
N LYS A 136 18.94 8.04 -2.66
CA LYS A 136 20.36 8.44 -2.67
C LYS A 136 20.63 9.82 -2.07
N LYS A 137 19.58 10.64 -1.88
CA LYS A 137 19.68 11.97 -1.24
C LYS A 137 19.59 11.90 0.30
N GLY A 138 19.49 10.71 0.89
CA GLY A 138 19.54 10.50 2.33
C GLY A 138 18.18 10.15 2.96
N GLY A 139 17.11 10.03 2.18
CA GLY A 139 15.83 9.51 2.67
C GLY A 139 15.88 8.00 2.95
N ALA A 140 14.89 7.50 3.70
CA ALA A 140 14.75 6.08 4.00
C ALA A 140 13.29 5.64 3.90
N ILE A 141 13.06 4.37 3.57
CA ILE A 141 11.73 3.76 3.57
C ILE A 141 11.71 2.64 4.60
N ILE A 142 10.67 2.64 5.46
CA ILE A 142 10.33 1.53 6.34
C ILE A 142 8.94 1.04 5.91
N PRO A 143 8.79 -0.21 5.49
CA PRO A 143 7.51 -0.70 4.97
C PRO A 143 6.47 -0.86 6.10
N VAL A 144 5.25 -0.45 5.80
CA VAL A 144 4.07 -0.59 6.66
C VAL A 144 3.12 -1.67 6.15
N ASP A 145 3.08 -1.90 4.82
CA ASP A 145 2.29 -3.02 4.30
C ASP A 145 2.64 -4.31 5.03
N SER A 146 1.65 -5.12 5.42
CA SER A 146 1.87 -6.23 6.38
C SER A 146 2.89 -7.24 5.87
N GLU A 147 2.82 -7.58 4.60
CA GLU A 147 3.72 -8.54 3.95
C GLU A 147 5.14 -7.98 3.82
N GLN A 148 5.25 -6.72 3.40
CA GLN A 148 6.56 -6.07 3.26
C GLN A 148 7.21 -5.82 4.62
N SER A 149 6.44 -5.41 5.62
CA SER A 149 6.90 -5.28 7.02
C SER A 149 7.39 -6.63 7.56
N ALA A 150 6.67 -7.73 7.26
CA ALA A 150 7.07 -9.06 7.66
C ALA A 150 8.40 -9.48 7.02
N ILE A 151 8.55 -9.30 5.71
CA ILE A 151 9.81 -9.57 4.99
C ILE A 151 10.94 -8.74 5.59
N PHE A 152 10.75 -7.43 5.75
CA PHE A 152 11.72 -6.51 6.32
C PHE A 152 12.22 -6.99 7.71
N GLN A 153 11.30 -7.48 8.55
CA GLN A 153 11.63 -8.04 9.87
C GLN A 153 12.37 -9.38 9.78
N CYS A 154 11.96 -10.25 8.85
CA CYS A 154 12.60 -11.56 8.65
C CYS A 154 14.00 -11.46 8.04
N MET A 155 14.26 -10.45 7.20
CA MET A 155 15.58 -10.20 6.61
C MET A 155 16.65 -9.86 7.66
N ALA A 156 16.26 -9.43 8.86
CA ALA A 156 17.19 -9.18 9.95
C ALA A 156 17.82 -10.48 10.54
N ALA A 157 17.36 -11.66 10.11
CA ALA A 157 17.89 -12.94 10.58
C ALA A 157 19.16 -13.41 9.87
N GLY A 158 19.53 -12.79 8.74
CA GLY A 158 20.73 -13.16 7.96
C GLY A 158 21.16 -12.00 7.05
N ASN A 159 22.14 -12.27 6.18
CA ASN A 159 22.60 -11.29 5.22
C ASN A 159 21.78 -11.33 3.93
N HIS A 160 21.68 -10.20 3.23
CA HIS A 160 20.93 -10.08 1.97
C HIS A 160 21.37 -11.12 0.91
N GLY A 161 22.66 -11.42 0.81
CA GLY A 161 23.20 -12.41 -0.12
C GLY A 161 22.83 -13.86 0.21
N GLU A 162 22.37 -14.13 1.43
CA GLU A 162 21.97 -15.47 1.90
C GLU A 162 20.46 -15.72 1.69
N ILE A 163 19.70 -14.74 1.21
CA ILE A 163 18.28 -14.91 0.90
C ILE A 163 18.16 -15.78 -0.34
N GLN A 164 17.48 -16.93 -0.23
CA GLN A 164 17.14 -17.81 -1.35
C GLN A 164 15.91 -17.27 -2.10
N ARG A 165 14.84 -16.95 -1.38
CA ARG A 165 13.62 -16.34 -1.94
C ARG A 165 12.78 -15.66 -0.88
N LEU A 166 11.88 -14.77 -1.34
CA LEU A 166 10.81 -14.19 -0.55
C LEU A 166 9.51 -14.99 -0.77
N ILE A 167 8.74 -15.19 0.28
CA ILE A 167 7.47 -15.90 0.23
C ILE A 167 6.38 -14.96 0.78
N LEU A 168 5.62 -14.38 -0.14
CA LEU A 168 4.46 -13.54 0.18
C LEU A 168 3.27 -14.42 0.54
N THR A 169 2.59 -14.14 1.63
CA THR A 169 1.32 -14.78 1.94
C THR A 169 0.13 -13.93 1.45
N ALA A 170 -0.96 -14.56 1.14
CA ALA A 170 -2.22 -13.94 0.76
C ALA A 170 -3.38 -14.63 1.48
N SER A 171 -4.40 -13.90 1.94
CA SER A 171 -5.60 -14.52 2.52
C SER A 171 -6.37 -15.41 1.53
N GLY A 172 -6.14 -15.18 0.23
CA GLY A 172 -6.89 -15.82 -0.85
C GLY A 172 -8.20 -15.10 -1.18
N GLY A 173 -8.58 -14.08 -0.41
CA GLY A 173 -9.81 -13.33 -0.59
C GLY A 173 -11.09 -14.13 -0.31
N PRO A 174 -12.27 -13.51 -0.46
CA PRO A 174 -13.56 -14.17 -0.19
C PRO A 174 -13.95 -15.21 -1.26
N PHE A 175 -13.32 -15.20 -2.43
CA PHE A 175 -13.74 -16.01 -3.59
C PHE A 175 -12.76 -17.14 -3.94
N ARG A 176 -11.82 -17.47 -3.04
CA ARG A 176 -10.83 -18.53 -3.31
C ARG A 176 -11.45 -19.89 -3.64
N GLU A 177 -12.62 -20.21 -3.04
CA GLU A 177 -13.35 -21.46 -3.26
C GLU A 177 -14.35 -21.38 -4.43
N TYR A 178 -14.56 -20.21 -5.05
CA TYR A 178 -15.52 -20.03 -6.14
C TYR A 178 -15.00 -20.66 -7.44
N THR A 179 -15.94 -21.16 -8.27
CA THR A 179 -15.66 -21.53 -9.66
C THR A 179 -15.56 -20.28 -10.54
N LYS A 180 -14.99 -20.42 -11.76
CA LYS A 180 -14.95 -19.33 -12.73
C LYS A 180 -16.35 -18.80 -13.07
N GLU A 181 -17.35 -19.67 -13.15
CA GLU A 181 -18.74 -19.31 -13.41
C GLU A 181 -19.34 -18.49 -12.26
N GLN A 182 -19.03 -18.85 -11.03
CA GLN A 182 -19.50 -18.10 -9.86
C GLN A 182 -18.85 -16.70 -9.80
N LEU A 183 -17.61 -16.53 -10.25
CA LEU A 183 -16.98 -15.21 -10.31
C LEU A 183 -17.71 -14.23 -11.23
N LYS A 184 -18.40 -14.71 -12.28
CA LYS A 184 -19.19 -13.87 -13.20
C LYS A 184 -20.38 -13.19 -12.52
N THR A 185 -20.84 -13.72 -11.39
CA THR A 185 -22.01 -13.21 -10.65
C THR A 185 -21.65 -12.42 -9.40
N VAL A 186 -20.36 -12.22 -9.14
CA VAL A 186 -19.88 -11.46 -7.97
C VAL A 186 -20.28 -10.00 -8.07
N THR A 187 -20.92 -9.49 -7.03
CA THR A 187 -21.33 -8.08 -6.95
C THR A 187 -20.24 -7.22 -6.27
N PRO A 188 -20.24 -5.88 -6.51
CA PRO A 188 -19.36 -4.96 -5.82
C PRO A 188 -19.48 -4.99 -4.29
N GLU A 189 -20.67 -5.30 -3.76
CA GLU A 189 -20.94 -5.44 -2.33
C GLU A 189 -20.23 -6.67 -1.78
N GLN A 190 -20.35 -7.82 -2.46
CA GLN A 190 -19.66 -9.05 -2.08
C GLN A 190 -18.13 -8.90 -2.12
N ALA A 191 -17.60 -8.32 -3.21
CA ALA A 191 -16.19 -8.08 -3.36
C ALA A 191 -15.62 -7.02 -2.39
N GLY A 192 -16.50 -6.16 -1.86
CA GLY A 192 -16.14 -5.13 -0.86
C GLY A 192 -16.03 -5.66 0.57
N HIS A 193 -16.25 -6.96 0.82
CA HIS A 193 -16.12 -7.58 2.13
C HIS A 193 -14.93 -8.53 2.18
N HIS A 194 -13.96 -8.23 3.05
CA HIS A 194 -12.82 -9.11 3.29
C HIS A 194 -13.07 -9.97 4.55
N PRO A 195 -12.76 -11.30 4.51
CA PRO A 195 -13.06 -12.20 5.63
C PRO A 195 -12.29 -11.86 6.92
N THR A 196 -11.09 -11.29 6.80
CA THR A 196 -10.17 -11.08 7.93
C THR A 196 -9.87 -9.60 8.18
N TRP A 197 -9.63 -8.81 7.12
CA TRP A 197 -9.16 -7.43 7.20
C TRP A 197 -10.27 -6.40 7.03
N LYS A 198 -10.20 -5.30 7.80
CA LYS A 198 -11.05 -4.12 7.59
C LYS A 198 -10.28 -3.08 6.80
N MET A 199 -10.50 -3.02 5.50
CA MET A 199 -9.74 -2.19 4.56
C MET A 199 -10.66 -1.23 3.79
N GLY A 200 -10.04 -0.33 3.02
CA GLY A 200 -10.76 0.51 2.06
C GLY A 200 -11.35 -0.33 0.91
N ARG A 201 -12.38 0.22 0.23
CA ARG A 201 -13.14 -0.52 -0.80
C ARG A 201 -12.26 -1.00 -1.96
N LYS A 202 -11.38 -0.14 -2.48
CA LYS A 202 -10.48 -0.49 -3.61
C LYS A 202 -9.56 -1.66 -3.27
N ILE A 203 -8.79 -1.57 -2.18
CA ILE A 203 -7.85 -2.61 -1.78
C ILE A 203 -8.55 -3.93 -1.40
N THR A 204 -9.79 -3.87 -0.92
CA THR A 204 -10.59 -5.09 -0.65
C THR A 204 -10.91 -5.83 -1.95
N ILE A 205 -11.30 -5.12 -3.01
CA ILE A 205 -11.55 -5.69 -4.34
C ILE A 205 -10.24 -6.20 -4.95
N ASP A 206 -9.14 -5.47 -4.81
CA ASP A 206 -7.81 -5.92 -5.24
C ASP A 206 -7.37 -7.19 -4.54
N SER A 207 -7.69 -7.34 -3.24
CA SER A 207 -7.42 -8.57 -2.50
C SER A 207 -8.26 -9.73 -3.04
N ALA A 208 -9.56 -9.49 -3.30
CA ALA A 208 -10.47 -10.49 -3.84
C ALA A 208 -10.08 -11.00 -5.24
N SER A 209 -9.46 -10.14 -6.06
CA SER A 209 -9.02 -10.43 -7.43
C SER A 209 -7.52 -10.76 -7.55
N PHE A 210 -6.77 -10.77 -6.44
CA PHE A 210 -5.33 -10.93 -6.36
C PHE A 210 -4.48 -9.81 -7.00
N PHE A 211 -5.07 -8.73 -7.47
CA PHE A 211 -4.31 -7.56 -7.94
C PHE A 211 -3.50 -6.93 -6.81
N ASN A 212 -4.02 -6.91 -5.58
CA ASN A 212 -3.23 -6.49 -4.42
C ASN A 212 -1.93 -7.30 -4.30
N LYS A 213 -2.01 -8.63 -4.42
CA LYS A 213 -0.84 -9.50 -4.35
C LYS A 213 0.11 -9.30 -5.53
N GLY A 214 -0.42 -9.02 -6.71
CA GLY A 214 0.39 -8.64 -7.87
C GLY A 214 1.20 -7.36 -7.63
N LEU A 215 0.59 -6.33 -7.07
CA LEU A 215 1.29 -5.11 -6.67
C LEU A 215 2.37 -5.40 -5.61
N GLU A 216 2.09 -6.24 -4.63
CA GLU A 216 3.03 -6.61 -3.58
C GLU A 216 4.23 -7.41 -4.09
N ILE A 217 4.07 -8.25 -5.12
CA ILE A 217 5.19 -8.92 -5.80
C ILE A 217 6.16 -7.88 -6.36
N MET A 218 5.65 -6.89 -7.09
CA MET A 218 6.46 -5.81 -7.66
C MET A 218 7.07 -4.93 -6.57
N GLU A 219 6.30 -4.56 -5.56
CA GLU A 219 6.77 -3.79 -4.41
C GLU A 219 7.91 -4.51 -3.68
N ALA A 220 7.76 -5.81 -3.38
CA ALA A 220 8.80 -6.61 -2.72
C ALA A 220 10.09 -6.66 -3.53
N SER A 221 9.98 -6.87 -4.85
CA SER A 221 11.13 -6.86 -5.75
C SER A 221 11.88 -5.53 -5.69
N TYR A 222 11.15 -4.43 -5.73
CA TYR A 222 11.71 -3.08 -5.75
C TYR A 222 12.26 -2.64 -4.39
N LEU A 223 11.54 -2.91 -3.29
CA LEU A 223 11.99 -2.55 -1.95
C LEU A 223 13.24 -3.32 -1.50
N PHE A 224 13.29 -4.61 -1.82
CA PHE A 224 14.32 -5.50 -1.29
C PHE A 224 15.39 -5.88 -2.32
N GLY A 225 15.28 -5.45 -3.57
CA GLY A 225 16.24 -5.76 -4.63
C GLY A 225 16.31 -7.27 -4.95
N ILE A 226 15.21 -8.00 -4.76
CA ILE A 226 15.10 -9.42 -5.06
C ILE A 226 14.34 -9.61 -6.39
N PRO A 227 14.93 -10.31 -7.38
CA PRO A 227 14.28 -10.49 -8.68
C PRO A 227 12.99 -11.31 -8.56
N GLY A 228 12.03 -11.07 -9.45
CA GLY A 228 10.70 -11.67 -9.39
C GLY A 228 10.69 -13.20 -9.36
N GLU A 229 11.64 -13.84 -10.02
CA GLU A 229 11.81 -15.32 -10.05
C GLU A 229 12.12 -15.89 -8.66
N ARG A 230 12.59 -15.05 -7.75
CA ARG A 230 12.88 -15.39 -6.35
C ARG A 230 11.80 -14.89 -5.39
N ILE A 231 10.63 -14.52 -5.89
CA ILE A 231 9.47 -14.16 -5.09
C ILE A 231 8.36 -15.15 -5.40
N SER A 232 7.80 -15.78 -4.38
CA SER A 232 6.69 -16.72 -4.51
C SER A 232 5.50 -16.29 -3.68
N VAL A 233 4.30 -16.80 -4.01
CA VAL A 233 3.05 -16.50 -3.31
C VAL A 233 2.46 -17.78 -2.75
N LEU A 234 2.03 -17.76 -1.50
CA LEU A 234 1.22 -18.80 -0.86
C LEU A 234 -0.09 -18.20 -0.37
N VAL A 235 -1.17 -18.94 -0.55
CA VAL A 235 -2.46 -18.64 0.07
C VAL A 235 -2.47 -19.16 1.49
N HIS A 236 -2.69 -18.27 2.45
CA HIS A 236 -2.76 -18.53 3.89
C HIS A 236 -4.01 -17.89 4.47
N PRO A 237 -5.15 -18.61 4.50
CA PRO A 237 -6.47 -18.05 4.84
C PRO A 237 -6.55 -17.45 6.24
N GLU A 238 -5.81 -18.01 7.20
CA GLU A 238 -5.82 -17.56 8.59
C GLU A 238 -5.15 -16.19 8.77
N SER A 239 -4.32 -15.76 7.80
CA SER A 239 -3.63 -14.46 7.78
C SER A 239 -2.83 -14.16 9.06
N ILE A 240 -2.22 -15.18 9.65
CA ILE A 240 -1.40 -15.11 10.86
C ILE A 240 0.08 -14.98 10.51
N VAL A 241 0.54 -15.77 9.53
CA VAL A 241 1.86 -15.60 8.92
C VAL A 241 1.75 -14.52 7.85
N HIS A 242 2.41 -13.38 8.06
CA HIS A 242 2.28 -12.24 7.15
C HIS A 242 3.21 -12.30 5.95
N SER A 243 4.36 -12.95 6.05
CA SER A 243 5.25 -13.38 4.97
C SER A 243 6.49 -14.07 5.55
N MET A 244 7.33 -14.61 4.68
CA MET A 244 8.52 -15.38 5.07
C MET A 244 9.71 -15.05 4.16
N VAL A 245 10.91 -15.29 4.70
CA VAL A 245 12.17 -15.28 3.95
C VAL A 245 12.78 -16.68 4.05
N GLU A 246 13.02 -17.33 2.92
CA GLU A 246 13.78 -18.58 2.84
C GLU A 246 15.24 -18.23 2.62
N TYR A 247 16.11 -18.82 3.43
CA TYR A 247 17.55 -18.66 3.33
C TYR A 247 18.21 -19.84 2.60
N THR A 248 19.45 -19.67 2.16
CA THR A 248 20.21 -20.64 1.37
C THR A 248 20.48 -21.96 2.11
N ASP A 249 20.40 -21.98 3.44
CA ASP A 249 20.48 -23.18 4.27
C ASP A 249 19.17 -23.97 4.34
N GLY A 250 18.11 -23.49 3.67
CA GLY A 250 16.79 -24.10 3.67
C GLY A 250 15.88 -23.68 4.84
N CYS A 251 16.35 -22.81 5.73
CA CYS A 251 15.53 -22.29 6.82
C CYS A 251 14.55 -21.22 6.31
N ASN A 252 13.32 -21.25 6.84
CA ASN A 252 12.32 -20.23 6.61
C ASN A 252 12.13 -19.38 7.87
N MET A 253 12.37 -18.09 7.77
CA MET A 253 12.06 -17.12 8.82
C MET A 253 10.71 -16.48 8.53
N ALA A 254 9.77 -16.55 9.48
CA ALA A 254 8.41 -16.07 9.32
C ALA A 254 8.05 -15.04 10.39
N GLN A 255 7.37 -13.97 10.03
CA GLN A 255 6.77 -13.06 10.98
C GLN A 255 5.30 -13.41 11.18
N LEU A 256 4.92 -13.62 12.43
CA LEU A 256 3.57 -13.98 12.84
C LEU A 256 3.01 -12.91 13.78
N SER A 257 1.77 -12.49 13.53
CA SER A 257 1.01 -11.65 14.45
C SER A 257 -0.49 -11.75 14.17
N ARG A 258 -1.29 -11.14 15.02
CA ARG A 258 -2.70 -10.91 14.70
C ARG A 258 -2.82 -10.04 13.44
N PRO A 259 -3.89 -10.19 12.64
CA PRO A 259 -4.15 -9.35 11.47
C PRO A 259 -4.60 -7.94 11.90
N ASP A 260 -3.63 -7.12 12.30
CA ASP A 260 -3.82 -5.75 12.79
C ASP A 260 -2.69 -4.86 12.30
N MET A 261 -3.01 -3.92 11.41
CA MET A 261 -2.03 -3.02 10.81
C MET A 261 -1.31 -2.13 11.83
N ARG A 262 -1.90 -1.90 13.00
CA ARG A 262 -1.27 -1.10 14.07
C ARG A 262 0.04 -1.72 14.55
N LEU A 263 0.22 -3.03 14.44
CA LEU A 263 1.46 -3.72 14.78
C LEU A 263 2.59 -3.37 13.79
N ALA A 264 2.32 -3.39 12.49
CA ALA A 264 3.28 -3.00 11.47
C ALA A 264 3.58 -1.49 11.51
N ILE A 265 2.54 -0.66 11.71
CA ILE A 265 2.68 0.79 11.88
C ILE A 265 3.55 1.10 13.11
N GLN A 266 3.25 0.50 14.26
CA GLN A 266 4.05 0.72 15.48
C GLN A 266 5.51 0.33 15.25
N TYR A 267 5.76 -0.83 14.63
CA TYR A 267 7.13 -1.25 14.32
C TYR A 267 7.85 -0.24 13.42
N ALA A 268 7.19 0.26 12.37
CA ALA A 268 7.77 1.26 11.49
C ALA A 268 8.11 2.58 12.21
N LEU A 269 7.28 3.02 13.15
CA LEU A 269 7.51 4.25 13.92
C LEU A 269 8.57 4.09 15.01
N THR A 270 8.76 2.88 15.54
CA THR A 270 9.74 2.61 16.62
C THR A 270 11.06 2.07 16.11
N TYR A 271 11.12 1.62 14.86
CA TYR A 271 12.32 0.97 14.29
C TYR A 271 13.62 1.73 14.63
N PRO A 272 14.69 1.03 15.00
CA PRO A 272 14.87 -0.43 15.04
C PRO A 272 14.33 -1.13 16.32
N GLU A 273 13.79 -0.41 17.25
CA GLU A 273 13.34 -0.93 18.54
C GLU A 273 11.96 -1.61 18.44
N ARG A 274 11.72 -2.57 19.36
CA ARG A 274 10.39 -3.11 19.63
C ARG A 274 9.88 -2.57 20.95
N THR A 275 8.70 -1.95 20.92
CA THR A 275 8.08 -1.39 22.12
C THR A 275 6.85 -2.21 22.51
N PRO A 276 6.53 -2.29 23.80
CA PRO A 276 5.26 -2.85 24.25
C PRO A 276 4.10 -2.20 23.49
N GLY A 277 3.12 -2.99 23.06
CA GLY A 277 1.93 -2.52 22.35
C GLY A 277 0.66 -3.04 23.01
N GLU A 278 -0.41 -2.25 22.90
CA GLU A 278 -1.73 -2.58 23.44
C GLU A 278 -2.66 -3.26 22.42
N PHE A 279 -2.15 -3.56 21.21
CA PHE A 279 -2.98 -4.04 20.09
C PHE A 279 -3.19 -5.56 20.09
N GLY A 280 -3.01 -6.18 21.26
CA GLY A 280 -3.22 -7.61 21.48
C GLY A 280 -2.02 -8.47 21.08
N ARG A 281 -2.04 -9.70 21.59
CA ARG A 281 -0.99 -10.72 21.33
C ARG A 281 -1.59 -11.89 20.59
N LEU A 282 -0.82 -12.45 19.67
CA LEU A 282 -1.13 -13.74 19.08
C LEU A 282 -0.87 -14.84 20.12
N ARG A 283 -1.85 -15.72 20.31
CA ARG A 283 -1.72 -16.92 21.14
C ARG A 283 -1.78 -18.12 20.22
N LEU A 284 -0.64 -18.75 20.02
CA LEU A 284 -0.52 -19.86 19.05
C LEU A 284 -1.29 -21.09 19.53
N GLU A 285 -1.43 -21.28 20.82
CA GLU A 285 -2.24 -22.34 21.44
C GLU A 285 -3.74 -22.27 21.05
N ASP A 286 -4.24 -21.08 20.72
CA ASP A 286 -5.64 -20.90 20.31
C ASP A 286 -5.85 -21.19 18.80
N MET A 287 -4.76 -21.27 18.01
CA MET A 287 -4.83 -21.43 16.55
C MET A 287 -4.98 -22.88 16.09
N GLY A 288 -4.44 -23.84 16.85
CA GLY A 288 -4.43 -25.26 16.51
C GLY A 288 -3.54 -25.57 15.31
N LYS A 289 -3.95 -25.19 14.11
CA LYS A 289 -3.18 -25.38 12.86
C LYS A 289 -3.32 -24.15 11.95
N ILE A 290 -2.33 -23.99 11.07
CA ILE A 290 -2.31 -23.00 9.99
C ILE A 290 -2.10 -23.73 8.66
N SER A 291 -2.61 -23.14 7.58
CA SER A 291 -2.67 -23.82 6.27
C SER A 291 -2.01 -22.95 5.19
N PHE A 292 -1.37 -23.62 4.23
CA PHE A 292 -0.76 -22.98 3.07
C PHE A 292 -1.16 -23.73 1.79
N TYR A 293 -1.51 -22.98 0.74
CA TYR A 293 -1.92 -23.51 -0.56
C TYR A 293 -1.23 -22.74 -1.68
N ALA A 294 -1.06 -23.37 -2.83
CA ALA A 294 -0.68 -22.65 -4.04
C ALA A 294 -1.85 -21.74 -4.51
N PRO A 295 -1.55 -20.55 -5.04
CA PRO A 295 -2.59 -19.71 -5.65
C PRO A 295 -3.10 -20.34 -6.97
N ASP A 296 -4.39 -20.24 -7.22
CA ASP A 296 -5.01 -20.64 -8.49
C ASP A 296 -4.82 -19.53 -9.53
N THR A 297 -3.73 -19.62 -10.30
CA THR A 297 -3.35 -18.59 -11.28
C THR A 297 -4.21 -18.63 -12.55
N ASP A 298 -4.89 -19.74 -12.83
CA ASP A 298 -5.84 -19.84 -13.96
C ASP A 298 -7.15 -19.11 -13.65
N LYS A 299 -7.54 -19.09 -12.38
CA LYS A 299 -8.71 -18.39 -11.90
C LYS A 299 -8.41 -16.91 -11.62
N PHE A 300 -7.21 -16.62 -11.14
CA PHE A 300 -6.77 -15.27 -10.77
C PHE A 300 -5.49 -14.88 -11.53
N PRO A 301 -5.61 -14.42 -12.78
CA PRO A 301 -4.46 -14.14 -13.64
C PRO A 301 -3.67 -12.88 -13.24
N ALA A 302 -4.11 -12.13 -12.23
CA ALA A 302 -3.40 -10.96 -11.73
C ALA A 302 -1.94 -11.27 -11.30
N ILE A 303 -1.70 -12.45 -10.70
CA ILE A 303 -0.36 -12.88 -10.28
C ILE A 303 0.59 -13.07 -11.48
N PRO A 304 0.30 -13.92 -12.49
CA PRO A 304 1.16 -14.05 -13.66
C PRO A 304 1.32 -12.74 -14.44
N MET A 305 0.30 -11.90 -14.51
CA MET A 305 0.41 -10.56 -15.11
C MET A 305 1.40 -9.66 -14.37
N ALA A 306 1.45 -9.74 -13.03
CA ALA A 306 2.42 -8.99 -12.23
C ALA A 306 3.86 -9.46 -12.48
N TYR A 307 4.10 -10.77 -12.57
CA TYR A 307 5.42 -11.30 -12.95
C TYR A 307 5.82 -10.89 -14.38
N GLU A 308 4.86 -10.86 -15.31
CA GLU A 308 5.09 -10.34 -16.65
C GLU A 308 5.50 -8.86 -16.59
N ALA A 309 4.72 -8.03 -15.88
CA ALA A 309 5.00 -6.61 -15.73
C ALA A 309 6.38 -6.35 -15.14
N LEU A 310 6.75 -7.12 -14.11
CA LEU A 310 8.05 -7.02 -13.45
C LEU A 310 9.21 -7.46 -14.37
N ARG A 311 9.07 -8.56 -15.10
CA ARG A 311 10.07 -9.07 -16.03
C ARG A 311 10.31 -8.13 -17.21
N GLU A 312 9.24 -7.58 -17.79
CA GLU A 312 9.33 -6.60 -18.88
C GLU A 312 9.85 -5.25 -18.39
N GLY A 313 9.50 -4.87 -17.14
CA GLY A 313 9.92 -3.63 -16.53
C GLY A 313 9.43 -2.39 -17.28
N ARG A 314 10.28 -1.36 -17.40
CA ARG A 314 9.95 -0.10 -18.07
C ARG A 314 8.64 0.51 -17.52
N ASN A 315 7.67 0.78 -18.41
CA ASN A 315 6.38 1.36 -18.06
C ASN A 315 5.29 0.34 -17.71
N LEU A 316 5.54 -0.97 -17.86
CA LEU A 316 4.48 -1.97 -17.71
C LEU A 316 3.93 -2.09 -16.27
N PRO A 317 4.73 -1.96 -15.19
CA PRO A 317 4.20 -1.87 -13.83
C PRO A 317 3.21 -0.73 -13.62
N ILE A 318 3.45 0.43 -14.27
CA ILE A 318 2.54 1.59 -14.22
C ILE A 318 1.23 1.26 -14.96
N VAL A 319 1.34 0.60 -16.11
CA VAL A 319 0.16 0.17 -16.91
C VAL A 319 -0.68 -0.82 -16.10
N TYR A 320 -0.05 -1.82 -15.47
CA TYR A 320 -0.72 -2.78 -14.59
C TYR A 320 -1.53 -2.05 -13.49
N ASN A 321 -0.89 -1.13 -12.78
CA ASN A 321 -1.55 -0.37 -11.71
C ASN A 321 -2.68 0.53 -12.25
N GLY A 322 -2.40 1.36 -13.25
CA GLY A 322 -3.36 2.34 -13.78
C GLY A 322 -4.59 1.68 -14.41
N ALA A 323 -4.39 0.57 -15.13
CA ALA A 323 -5.48 -0.21 -15.70
C ALA A 323 -6.30 -0.91 -14.61
N ASN A 324 -5.66 -1.47 -13.57
CA ASN A 324 -6.37 -2.07 -12.44
C ASN A 324 -7.22 -1.03 -11.69
N GLU A 325 -6.69 0.16 -11.39
CA GLU A 325 -7.47 1.21 -10.72
C GLU A 325 -8.71 1.61 -11.54
N ALA A 326 -8.58 1.70 -12.86
CA ALA A 326 -9.70 2.00 -13.76
C ALA A 326 -10.71 0.84 -13.83
N ALA A 327 -10.22 -0.40 -13.93
CA ALA A 327 -11.09 -1.59 -13.99
C ALA A 327 -11.89 -1.78 -12.68
N VAL A 328 -11.26 -1.58 -11.54
CA VAL A 328 -11.94 -1.64 -10.23
C VAL A 328 -12.99 -0.54 -10.10
N ASP A 329 -12.72 0.70 -10.56
CA ASP A 329 -13.74 1.77 -10.57
C ASP A 329 -14.93 1.41 -11.48
N MET A 330 -14.67 0.86 -12.67
CA MET A 330 -15.73 0.39 -13.57
C MET A 330 -16.55 -0.74 -12.96
N PHE A 331 -15.92 -1.71 -12.30
CA PHE A 331 -16.60 -2.78 -11.59
C PHE A 331 -17.48 -2.22 -10.46
N ILE A 332 -16.97 -1.31 -9.62
CA ILE A 332 -17.72 -0.65 -8.55
C ILE A 332 -18.97 0.06 -9.08
N ARG A 333 -18.90 0.63 -10.29
CA ARG A 333 -20.03 1.30 -10.97
C ARG A 333 -20.93 0.36 -11.75
N GLY A 334 -20.68 -0.95 -11.71
CA GLY A 334 -21.44 -1.95 -12.43
C GLY A 334 -21.32 -1.90 -13.95
N LYS A 335 -20.22 -1.34 -14.48
CA LYS A 335 -19.96 -1.26 -15.93
C LYS A 335 -19.30 -2.51 -16.48
N ILE A 336 -18.56 -3.23 -15.67
CA ILE A 336 -17.95 -4.51 -15.99
C ILE A 336 -18.23 -5.51 -14.85
N ARG A 337 -18.10 -6.81 -15.13
CA ARG A 337 -18.18 -7.87 -14.14
C ARG A 337 -16.85 -8.03 -13.40
N PHE A 338 -16.89 -8.78 -12.27
CA PHE A 338 -15.69 -9.07 -11.48
C PHE A 338 -14.62 -9.84 -12.27
N ASP A 339 -15.01 -10.85 -13.03
CA ASP A 339 -14.13 -11.67 -13.87
C ASP A 339 -13.50 -10.88 -15.04
N GLU A 340 -14.12 -9.79 -15.48
CA GLU A 340 -13.63 -8.92 -16.55
C GLU A 340 -12.52 -7.94 -16.09
N ILE A 341 -12.30 -7.77 -14.78
CA ILE A 341 -11.24 -6.89 -14.28
C ILE A 341 -9.88 -7.30 -14.87
N ALA A 342 -9.57 -8.60 -14.84
CA ALA A 342 -8.31 -9.11 -15.36
C ALA A 342 -8.21 -8.97 -16.91
N ASP A 343 -9.31 -9.17 -17.63
CA ASP A 343 -9.35 -8.98 -19.07
C ASP A 343 -9.06 -7.53 -19.48
N VAL A 344 -9.61 -6.58 -18.73
CA VAL A 344 -9.37 -5.14 -18.95
C VAL A 344 -7.89 -4.79 -18.73
N VAL A 345 -7.30 -5.30 -17.63
CA VAL A 345 -5.87 -5.05 -17.35
C VAL A 345 -4.98 -5.72 -18.40
N GLY A 346 -5.24 -6.97 -18.76
CA GLY A 346 -4.49 -7.69 -19.81
C GLY A 346 -4.57 -6.99 -21.16
N TYR A 347 -5.74 -6.45 -21.52
CA TYR A 347 -5.90 -5.65 -22.76
C TYR A 347 -5.01 -4.40 -22.70
N ALA A 348 -5.05 -3.64 -21.60
CA ALA A 348 -4.22 -2.46 -21.46
C ALA A 348 -2.72 -2.80 -21.51
N MET A 349 -2.28 -3.86 -20.82
CA MET A 349 -0.90 -4.32 -20.85
C MET A 349 -0.44 -4.74 -22.26
N SER A 350 -1.29 -5.36 -23.05
CA SER A 350 -0.95 -5.80 -24.42
C SER A 350 -0.90 -4.64 -25.42
N ARG A 351 -1.63 -3.55 -25.18
CA ARG A 351 -1.80 -2.42 -26.12
C ARG A 351 -1.00 -1.17 -25.74
N ALA A 352 -0.48 -1.10 -24.50
CA ALA A 352 0.31 0.04 -24.10
C ALA A 352 1.61 0.14 -24.91
N ASP A 353 1.96 1.36 -25.29
CA ASP A 353 3.26 1.64 -25.87
C ASP A 353 4.37 1.25 -24.89
N ARG A 354 5.42 0.59 -25.37
CA ARG A 354 6.58 0.23 -24.54
C ARG A 354 7.57 1.38 -24.54
N GLY A 355 7.75 2.03 -23.39
CA GLY A 355 8.63 3.18 -23.22
C GLY A 355 9.44 3.11 -21.92
N ASN A 356 10.60 3.75 -21.92
CA ASN A 356 11.37 3.96 -20.69
C ASN A 356 10.74 5.08 -19.88
N ILE A 357 10.85 4.99 -18.56
CA ILE A 357 10.40 6.02 -17.63
C ILE A 357 11.63 6.78 -17.16
N LEU A 358 11.72 8.04 -17.55
CA LEU A 358 12.83 8.93 -17.22
C LEU A 358 12.42 10.08 -16.32
N SER A 359 11.13 10.35 -16.21
CA SER A 359 10.60 11.49 -15.48
C SER A 359 9.24 11.20 -14.83
N LEU A 360 8.84 12.05 -13.90
CA LEU A 360 7.50 12.06 -13.32
C LEU A 360 6.41 12.27 -14.37
N GLU A 361 6.71 13.06 -15.41
CA GLU A 361 5.77 13.30 -16.51
C GLU A 361 5.51 12.05 -17.33
N ASP A 362 6.55 11.22 -17.58
CA ASP A 362 6.40 9.92 -18.26
C ASP A 362 5.50 8.98 -17.46
N ILE A 363 5.64 8.95 -16.14
CA ILE A 363 4.78 8.15 -15.25
C ILE A 363 3.33 8.61 -15.38
N ILE A 364 3.07 9.92 -15.27
CA ILE A 364 1.72 10.49 -15.37
C ILE A 364 1.10 10.22 -16.75
N LYS A 365 1.88 10.36 -17.81
CA LYS A 365 1.44 10.08 -19.19
C LYS A 365 1.08 8.61 -19.35
N THR A 366 1.91 7.72 -18.84
CA THR A 366 1.68 6.26 -18.89
C THR A 366 0.43 5.86 -18.10
N ASP A 367 0.25 6.36 -16.88
CA ASP A 367 -0.97 6.11 -16.10
C ASP A 367 -2.23 6.57 -16.83
N ARG A 368 -2.20 7.76 -17.44
CA ARG A 368 -3.33 8.27 -18.26
C ARG A 368 -3.61 7.37 -19.46
N GLN A 369 -2.57 6.90 -20.16
CA GLN A 369 -2.73 5.97 -21.26
C GLN A 369 -3.32 4.64 -20.81
N ALA A 370 -2.83 4.08 -19.71
CA ALA A 370 -3.32 2.82 -19.14
C ALA A 370 -4.81 2.91 -18.79
N ARG A 371 -5.24 3.99 -18.12
CA ARG A 371 -6.65 4.24 -17.79
C ARG A 371 -7.51 4.38 -19.04
N ARG A 372 -7.03 5.10 -20.07
CA ARG A 372 -7.76 5.23 -21.33
C ARG A 372 -7.97 3.87 -21.99
N LEU A 373 -6.92 3.04 -22.12
CA LEU A 373 -7.02 1.70 -22.69
C LEU A 373 -7.97 0.80 -21.88
N ALA A 374 -7.96 0.91 -20.57
CA ALA A 374 -8.89 0.20 -19.70
C ALA A 374 -10.36 0.62 -19.97
N PHE A 375 -10.64 1.92 -20.09
CA PHE A 375 -11.98 2.41 -20.42
C PHE A 375 -12.41 2.03 -21.83
N GLU A 376 -11.51 2.02 -22.82
CA GLU A 376 -11.79 1.54 -24.16
C GLU A 376 -12.28 0.08 -24.13
N LYS A 377 -11.58 -0.79 -23.38
CA LYS A 377 -11.95 -2.21 -23.26
C LYS A 377 -13.23 -2.41 -22.45
N GLY A 378 -13.41 -1.69 -21.34
CA GLY A 378 -14.58 -1.85 -20.49
C GLY A 378 -15.89 -1.25 -21.05
N ASN A 379 -15.83 -0.45 -22.13
CA ASN A 379 -17.00 0.07 -22.82
C ASN A 379 -17.29 -0.65 -24.16
N ALA A 380 -16.46 -1.62 -24.56
CA ALA A 380 -16.62 -2.45 -25.76
C ALA A 380 -17.49 -3.68 -25.48
#